data_9af3c4d2b70a0c68af6ef5ebc70e34eb
#
_entry.id   9af3c4d2b70a0c68af6ef5ebc70e34eb
#
_cell.length_a   1.000
_cell.length_b   1.000
_cell.length_c   1.000
_cell.angle_alpha   90.00
_cell.angle_beta   90.00
_cell.angle_gamma   90.00
#
_symmetry.space_group_name_H-M   'P 1'
#
loop_
_entity.id
_entity.type
_entity.pdbx_description
1 polymer ?
#
loop_
_entity_poly.entity_id
_entity_poly.type
_entity_poly.pdbx_seq_one_letter_code
_entity_poly.pdbx_strand_id
1 'polypeptide(L)'
;MNYTIKIVDINDPVIDLAVRHLIQLVYNMPDLLPENHLAANLQSNASAPGFFLAAIENDKIIGSTAFLVNDFLLNGNVYTGYQTCWSVVHPDYQGRNIFTSMINEAKKILKVQGAAFLYAISNLKSSKTFVNKLEFSAMPSWFLRIPNIPFVRQFYFAKRPGQNDQDACIINEEQVKEHKATQFPSAVKVVKVNESWLWGKLIIKVKFGIKVPVFYVGGIHLAEPKDLKDLISRIFKFHKVFFIQFFSCDSNSFNNMLKGWKRSKLIEFNFYYLNMPAFKHFNMMIGPLDVF
;
A
#
# COMPACT_ATOMS: atom_id res chain seq x y z
N MET A 1 -5.84 30.60 -11.34
CA MET A 1 -4.97 29.81 -10.44
C MET A 1 -3.58 29.89 -11.02
N ASN A 2 -2.61 30.38 -10.24
CA ASN A 2 -1.27 30.70 -10.80
C ASN A 2 -0.23 29.61 -10.52
N TYR A 3 -0.63 28.34 -10.52
CA TYR A 3 0.31 27.23 -10.36
C TYR A 3 0.31 26.31 -11.59
N THR A 4 1.43 25.64 -11.82
CA THR A 4 1.58 24.60 -12.85
C THR A 4 1.76 23.24 -12.18
N ILE A 5 1.31 22.17 -12.87
CA ILE A 5 1.53 20.78 -12.43
C ILE A 5 2.45 20.12 -13.45
N LYS A 6 3.54 19.52 -12.97
CA LYS A 6 4.50 18.81 -13.84
C LYS A 6 5.12 17.60 -13.13
N ILE A 7 5.60 16.67 -13.93
CA ILE A 7 6.51 15.62 -13.43
C ILE A 7 7.80 16.28 -13.00
N VAL A 8 8.30 15.90 -11.82
CA VAL A 8 9.58 16.37 -11.29
C VAL A 8 10.53 15.20 -11.10
N ASP A 9 11.82 15.46 -11.32
CA ASP A 9 12.86 14.48 -11.05
C ASP A 9 13.20 14.49 -9.55
N ILE A 10 12.79 13.45 -8.86
CA ILE A 10 13.05 13.32 -7.41
C ILE A 10 14.50 12.93 -7.11
N ASN A 11 15.31 12.61 -8.12
CA ASN A 11 16.77 12.43 -7.94
C ASN A 11 17.51 13.77 -7.92
N ASP A 12 16.88 14.88 -8.33
CA ASP A 12 17.43 16.21 -8.14
C ASP A 12 17.42 16.55 -6.63
N PRO A 13 18.58 16.80 -6.00
CA PRO A 13 18.67 17.04 -4.55
C PRO A 13 17.84 18.25 -4.08
N VAL A 14 17.67 19.28 -4.92
CA VAL A 14 16.87 20.47 -4.58
C VAL A 14 15.39 20.12 -4.53
N ILE A 15 14.92 19.35 -5.51
CA ILE A 15 13.54 18.87 -5.58
C ILE A 15 13.26 17.89 -4.43
N ASP A 16 14.15 16.90 -4.21
CA ASP A 16 14.02 15.93 -3.12
C ASP A 16 13.89 16.61 -1.76
N LEU A 17 14.78 17.57 -1.48
CA LEU A 17 14.78 18.34 -0.24
C LEU A 17 13.49 19.14 -0.07
N ALA A 18 13.03 19.82 -1.11
CA ALA A 18 11.80 20.61 -1.07
C ALA A 18 10.56 19.74 -0.83
N VAL A 19 10.47 18.57 -1.48
CA VAL A 19 9.37 17.63 -1.28
C VAL A 19 9.40 17.01 0.13
N ARG A 20 10.58 16.63 0.64
CA ARG A 20 10.73 16.08 2.00
C ARG A 20 10.33 17.10 3.07
N HIS A 21 10.70 18.36 2.93
CA HIS A 21 10.26 19.44 3.83
C HIS A 21 8.75 19.65 3.78
N LEU A 22 8.14 19.60 2.59
CA LEU A 22 6.70 19.71 2.45
C LEU A 22 5.97 18.53 3.12
N ILE A 23 6.49 17.31 2.96
CA ILE A 23 5.97 16.11 3.62
C ILE A 23 6.10 16.25 5.14
N GLN A 24 7.28 16.63 5.64
CA GLN A 24 7.52 16.85 7.07
C GLN A 24 6.53 17.85 7.66
N LEU A 25 6.36 19.00 6.99
CA LEU A 25 5.43 20.04 7.41
C LEU A 25 3.99 19.54 7.50
N VAL A 26 3.50 18.87 6.45
CA VAL A 26 2.09 18.47 6.35
C VAL A 26 1.75 17.31 7.29
N TYR A 27 2.65 16.36 7.48
CA TYR A 27 2.46 15.23 8.39
C TYR A 27 2.92 15.50 9.81
N ASN A 28 3.45 16.70 10.09
CA ASN A 28 3.99 17.08 11.40
C ASN A 28 4.98 16.04 11.93
N MET A 29 5.92 15.63 11.06
CA MET A 29 6.92 14.63 11.41
C MET A 29 8.03 15.27 12.25
N PRO A 30 8.54 14.62 13.31
CA PRO A 30 9.59 15.16 14.15
C PRO A 30 10.91 15.29 13.37
N ASP A 31 11.19 14.35 12.47
CA ASP A 31 12.41 14.27 11.70
C ASP A 31 12.11 14.34 10.19
N LEU A 32 13.06 14.92 9.44
CA LEU A 32 13.02 14.89 7.99
C LEU A 32 13.25 13.44 7.50
N LEU A 33 12.56 13.06 6.43
CA LEU A 33 12.85 11.79 5.76
C LEU A 33 14.33 11.74 5.33
N PRO A 34 14.96 10.56 5.39
CA PRO A 34 16.34 10.41 4.89
C PRO A 34 16.48 10.84 3.43
N GLU A 35 17.67 11.32 3.08
CA GLU A 35 18.03 11.59 1.69
C GLU A 35 17.84 10.36 0.80
N ASN A 36 17.42 10.57 -0.43
CA ASN A 36 17.07 9.52 -1.41
C ASN A 36 15.94 8.57 -0.98
N HIS A 37 15.28 8.79 0.16
CA HIS A 37 14.18 7.92 0.62
C HIS A 37 13.02 7.88 -0.40
N LEU A 38 12.67 9.03 -0.95
CA LEU A 38 11.57 9.14 -1.92
C LEU A 38 11.94 8.49 -3.26
N ALA A 39 13.16 8.74 -3.75
CA ALA A 39 13.68 8.13 -4.97
C ALA A 39 13.75 6.60 -4.85
N ALA A 40 14.25 6.09 -3.72
CA ALA A 40 14.31 4.66 -3.45
C ALA A 40 12.92 4.00 -3.47
N ASN A 41 11.88 4.68 -2.99
CA ASN A 41 10.51 4.15 -3.02
C ASN A 41 9.89 4.15 -4.44
N LEU A 42 10.35 5.01 -5.36
CA LEU A 42 9.90 4.96 -6.76
C LEU A 42 10.48 3.77 -7.53
N GLN A 43 11.66 3.30 -7.12
CA GLN A 43 12.28 2.15 -7.76
C GLN A 43 11.41 0.91 -7.51
N SER A 44 11.07 0.21 -8.58
CA SER A 44 10.32 -1.03 -8.52
C SER A 44 10.83 -1.97 -9.60
N ASN A 45 10.55 -3.28 -9.47
CA ASN A 45 10.80 -4.26 -10.52
C ASN A 45 9.59 -4.37 -11.47
N ALA A 46 8.65 -3.43 -11.41
CA ALA A 46 7.50 -3.40 -12.31
C ALA A 46 7.90 -3.00 -13.73
N SER A 47 7.02 -3.27 -14.68
CA SER A 47 7.26 -3.05 -16.11
C SER A 47 7.35 -1.57 -16.52
N ALA A 48 7.05 -0.64 -15.60
CA ALA A 48 7.12 0.79 -15.83
C ALA A 48 7.70 1.54 -14.62
N PRO A 49 8.26 2.75 -14.80
CA PRO A 49 8.77 3.54 -13.70
C PRO A 49 7.66 4.26 -12.92
N GLY A 50 7.86 4.44 -11.61
CA GLY A 50 7.11 5.38 -10.81
C GLY A 50 7.54 6.83 -11.08
N PHE A 51 6.75 7.81 -10.63
CA PHE A 51 7.07 9.23 -10.80
C PHE A 51 6.46 10.10 -9.71
N PHE A 52 6.96 11.34 -9.60
CA PHE A 52 6.35 12.39 -8.77
C PHE A 52 5.71 13.47 -9.63
N LEU A 53 4.52 13.93 -9.22
CA LEU A 53 3.97 15.21 -9.67
C LEU A 53 4.14 16.27 -8.59
N ALA A 54 4.47 17.48 -9.01
CA ALA A 54 4.48 18.65 -8.15
C ALA A 54 3.58 19.74 -8.72
N ALA A 55 2.87 20.42 -7.83
CA ALA A 55 2.23 21.70 -8.09
C ALA A 55 3.20 22.80 -7.69
N ILE A 56 3.50 23.71 -8.61
CA ILE A 56 4.55 24.74 -8.45
C ILE A 56 3.95 26.13 -8.71
N GLU A 57 4.14 27.04 -7.77
CA GLU A 57 3.78 28.44 -7.86
C GLU A 57 5.00 29.30 -7.48
N ASN A 58 5.41 30.23 -8.35
CA ASN A 58 6.59 31.08 -8.13
C ASN A 58 7.85 30.29 -7.72
N ASP A 59 8.17 29.25 -8.48
CA ASP A 59 9.29 28.32 -8.26
C ASP A 59 9.27 27.54 -6.94
N LYS A 60 8.18 27.64 -6.17
CA LYS A 60 7.99 26.92 -4.92
C LYS A 60 7.07 25.73 -5.13
N ILE A 61 7.47 24.56 -4.62
CA ILE A 61 6.61 23.37 -4.56
C ILE A 61 5.57 23.59 -3.47
N ILE A 62 4.30 23.70 -3.86
CA ILE A 62 3.15 23.93 -2.98
C ILE A 62 2.29 22.68 -2.78
N GLY A 63 2.54 21.64 -3.54
CA GLY A 63 1.92 20.32 -3.42
C GLY A 63 2.73 19.28 -4.16
N SER A 64 2.68 18.04 -3.67
CA SER A 64 3.32 16.91 -4.36
C SER A 64 2.53 15.62 -4.13
N THR A 65 2.70 14.66 -5.04
CA THR A 65 2.18 13.31 -4.92
C THR A 65 3.06 12.34 -5.70
N ALA A 66 3.34 11.18 -5.12
CA ALA A 66 4.06 10.10 -5.77
C ALA A 66 3.08 9.09 -6.41
N PHE A 67 3.53 8.46 -7.47
CA PHE A 67 2.84 7.35 -8.14
C PHE A 67 3.78 6.14 -8.19
N LEU A 68 3.56 5.21 -7.27
CA LEU A 68 4.31 3.96 -7.20
C LEU A 68 3.67 2.94 -8.13
N VAL A 69 4.50 2.21 -8.84
CA VAL A 69 4.05 1.23 -9.83
C VAL A 69 4.11 -0.17 -9.28
N ASN A 70 3.10 -0.97 -9.58
CA ASN A 70 3.06 -2.40 -9.29
C ASN A 70 2.43 -3.14 -10.47
N ASP A 71 2.90 -4.35 -10.72
CA ASP A 71 2.31 -5.26 -11.67
C ASP A 71 1.31 -6.19 -10.98
N PHE A 72 0.20 -6.41 -11.64
CA PHE A 72 -0.92 -7.22 -11.16
C PHE A 72 -1.23 -8.34 -12.14
N LEU A 73 -1.64 -9.47 -11.61
CA LEU A 73 -2.04 -10.63 -12.40
C LEU A 73 -3.57 -10.75 -12.37
N LEU A 74 -4.19 -10.86 -13.54
CA LEU A 74 -5.60 -11.16 -13.71
C LEU A 74 -5.77 -12.09 -14.91
N ASN A 75 -6.29 -13.30 -14.68
CA ASN A 75 -6.51 -14.30 -15.71
C ASN A 75 -5.25 -14.58 -16.57
N GLY A 76 -4.09 -14.65 -15.92
CA GLY A 76 -2.81 -14.90 -16.59
C GLY A 76 -2.19 -13.71 -17.31
N ASN A 77 -2.86 -12.57 -17.40
CA ASN A 77 -2.35 -11.34 -17.98
C ASN A 77 -1.75 -10.42 -16.92
N VAL A 78 -0.70 -9.69 -17.29
CA VAL A 78 -0.07 -8.69 -16.44
C VAL A 78 -0.67 -7.32 -16.75
N TYR A 79 -1.05 -6.61 -15.71
CA TYR A 79 -1.59 -5.26 -15.77
C TYR A 79 -0.78 -4.33 -14.86
N THR A 80 -0.37 -3.19 -15.39
CA THR A 80 0.37 -2.18 -14.62
C THR A 80 -0.60 -1.23 -13.93
N GLY A 81 -0.57 -1.22 -12.60
CA GLY A 81 -1.34 -0.30 -11.77
C GLY A 81 -0.45 0.67 -11.02
N TYR A 82 -0.92 1.88 -10.80
CA TYR A 82 -0.21 2.92 -10.07
C TYR A 82 -0.89 3.27 -8.76
N GLN A 83 -0.11 3.27 -7.69
CA GLN A 83 -0.56 3.71 -6.37
C GLN A 83 -0.23 5.18 -6.16
N THR A 84 -1.23 6.00 -5.84
CA THR A 84 -0.94 7.35 -5.35
C THR A 84 -0.58 7.31 -3.87
N CYS A 85 0.55 7.91 -3.52
CA CYS A 85 1.04 8.02 -2.15
C CYS A 85 1.82 9.32 -1.93
N TRP A 86 2.26 9.60 -0.71
CA TRP A 86 2.98 10.82 -0.35
C TRP A 86 2.29 12.10 -0.86
N SER A 87 0.94 12.10 -0.82
CA SER A 87 0.15 13.21 -1.33
C SER A 87 0.02 14.30 -0.28
N VAL A 88 0.61 15.45 -0.56
CA VAL A 88 0.65 16.60 0.36
C VAL A 88 0.34 17.90 -0.39
N VAL A 89 -0.30 18.84 0.33
CA VAL A 89 -0.50 20.23 -0.11
C VAL A 89 -0.18 21.12 1.05
N HIS A 90 0.68 22.11 0.81
CA HIS A 90 1.09 23.08 1.81
C HIS A 90 -0.11 23.71 2.51
N PRO A 91 -0.12 23.88 3.84
CA PRO A 91 -1.29 24.33 4.60
C PRO A 91 -1.94 25.61 4.05
N ASP A 92 -1.15 26.63 3.67
CA ASP A 92 -1.64 27.90 3.14
C ASP A 92 -2.30 27.79 1.75
N TYR A 93 -2.14 26.65 1.08
CA TYR A 93 -2.67 26.38 -0.25
C TYR A 93 -3.78 25.34 -0.26
N GLN A 94 -4.16 24.80 0.91
CA GLN A 94 -5.27 23.87 1.04
C GLN A 94 -6.61 24.53 0.65
N GLY A 95 -7.56 23.72 0.22
CA GLY A 95 -8.86 24.22 -0.27
C GLY A 95 -8.87 24.75 -1.71
N ARG A 96 -7.71 24.89 -2.37
CA ARG A 96 -7.58 25.39 -3.75
C ARG A 96 -7.63 24.29 -4.83
N ASN A 97 -8.14 23.11 -4.52
CA ASN A 97 -8.24 21.95 -5.41
C ASN A 97 -6.91 21.43 -5.99
N ILE A 98 -5.75 21.79 -5.43
CA ILE A 98 -4.43 21.40 -5.93
C ILE A 98 -4.30 19.88 -6.00
N PHE A 99 -4.67 19.17 -4.92
CA PHE A 99 -4.64 17.69 -4.90
C PHE A 99 -5.50 17.09 -6.02
N THR A 100 -6.72 17.56 -6.17
CA THR A 100 -7.63 17.08 -7.22
C THR A 100 -7.07 17.33 -8.62
N SER A 101 -6.44 18.50 -8.83
CA SER A 101 -5.79 18.82 -10.11
C SER A 101 -4.59 17.92 -10.38
N MET A 102 -3.75 17.61 -9.38
CA MET A 102 -2.62 16.68 -9.55
C MET A 102 -3.10 15.26 -9.92
N ILE A 103 -4.14 14.75 -9.26
CA ILE A 103 -4.68 13.43 -9.60
C ILE A 103 -5.30 13.41 -11.01
N ASN A 104 -6.00 14.46 -11.41
CA ASN A 104 -6.56 14.55 -12.77
C ASN A 104 -5.46 14.63 -13.84
N GLU A 105 -4.36 15.31 -13.55
CA GLU A 105 -3.20 15.33 -14.45
C GLU A 105 -2.55 13.94 -14.53
N ALA A 106 -2.39 13.26 -13.40
CA ALA A 106 -1.90 11.89 -13.39
C ALA A 106 -2.78 10.93 -14.22
N LYS A 107 -4.11 11.04 -14.13
CA LYS A 107 -5.01 10.22 -14.96
C LYS A 107 -4.74 10.38 -16.46
N LYS A 108 -4.48 11.62 -16.93
CA LYS A 108 -4.14 11.87 -18.33
C LYS A 108 -2.82 11.23 -18.72
N ILE A 109 -1.77 11.47 -17.93
CA ILE A 109 -0.45 10.91 -18.15
C ILE A 109 -0.50 9.38 -18.20
N LEU A 110 -1.09 8.76 -17.17
CA LEU A 110 -1.16 7.33 -17.03
C LEU A 110 -2.02 6.66 -18.12
N LYS A 111 -3.08 7.32 -18.57
CA LYS A 111 -3.89 6.82 -19.68
C LYS A 111 -3.08 6.73 -20.97
N VAL A 112 -2.26 7.75 -21.26
CA VAL A 112 -1.38 7.77 -22.44
C VAL A 112 -0.28 6.72 -22.32
N GLN A 113 0.24 6.49 -21.11
CA GLN A 113 1.26 5.47 -20.84
C GLN A 113 0.71 4.03 -20.87
N GLY A 114 -0.58 3.82 -21.06
CA GLY A 114 -1.18 2.49 -21.10
C GLY A 114 -1.39 1.84 -19.73
N ALA A 115 -1.31 2.59 -18.64
CA ALA A 115 -1.59 2.08 -17.31
C ALA A 115 -3.01 1.50 -17.24
N ALA A 116 -3.16 0.36 -16.58
CA ALA A 116 -4.46 -0.31 -16.45
C ALA A 116 -5.39 0.44 -15.50
N PHE A 117 -4.87 0.87 -14.36
CA PHE A 117 -5.62 1.60 -13.34
C PHE A 117 -4.73 2.43 -12.42
N LEU A 118 -5.33 3.44 -11.81
CA LEU A 118 -4.78 4.21 -10.70
C LEU A 118 -5.52 3.82 -9.42
N TYR A 119 -4.81 3.61 -8.31
CA TYR A 119 -5.43 3.28 -7.04
C TYR A 119 -4.84 4.06 -5.88
N ALA A 120 -5.63 4.18 -4.84
CA ALA A 120 -5.24 4.83 -3.60
C ALA A 120 -5.63 3.99 -2.40
N ILE A 121 -4.80 4.04 -1.36
CA ILE A 121 -5.14 3.53 -0.04
C ILE A 121 -5.36 4.75 0.83
N SER A 122 -6.61 5.02 1.15
CA SER A 122 -6.96 6.26 1.79
C SER A 122 -7.70 6.07 3.10
N ASN A 123 -7.52 7.00 4.04
CA ASN A 123 -8.40 7.08 5.19
C ASN A 123 -9.81 7.51 4.75
N LEU A 124 -10.79 7.32 5.62
CA LEU A 124 -12.21 7.60 5.30
C LEU A 124 -12.47 9.06 4.87
N LYS A 125 -11.64 10.02 5.33
CA LYS A 125 -11.76 11.43 4.93
C LYS A 125 -11.27 11.63 3.50
N SER A 126 -10.12 11.11 3.17
CA SER A 126 -9.52 11.20 1.81
C SER A 126 -10.32 10.38 0.80
N SER A 127 -10.86 9.21 1.19
CA SER A 127 -11.70 8.38 0.34
C SER A 127 -12.90 9.14 -0.21
N LYS A 128 -13.54 9.98 0.59
CA LYS A 128 -14.64 10.84 0.11
C LYS A 128 -14.21 11.75 -1.05
N THR A 129 -12.98 12.27 -1.02
CA THR A 129 -12.46 13.08 -2.12
C THR A 129 -12.23 12.25 -3.37
N PHE A 130 -11.65 11.05 -3.22
CA PHE A 130 -11.45 10.14 -4.34
C PHE A 130 -12.76 9.74 -5.00
N VAL A 131 -13.78 9.38 -4.22
CA VAL A 131 -15.08 8.94 -4.74
C VAL A 131 -15.86 10.12 -5.30
N ASN A 132 -16.05 11.19 -4.52
CA ASN A 132 -17.02 12.24 -4.86
C ASN A 132 -16.49 13.27 -5.88
N LYS A 133 -15.14 13.48 -5.92
CA LYS A 133 -14.53 14.50 -6.80
C LYS A 133 -13.66 13.91 -7.90
N LEU A 134 -13.20 12.69 -7.73
CA LEU A 134 -12.22 12.06 -8.61
C LEU A 134 -12.74 10.79 -9.28
N GLU A 135 -14.01 10.45 -9.09
CA GLU A 135 -14.71 9.33 -9.77
C GLU A 135 -14.07 7.95 -9.51
N PHE A 136 -13.41 7.78 -8.37
CA PHE A 136 -12.89 6.48 -7.97
C PHE A 136 -13.99 5.59 -7.40
N SER A 137 -13.91 4.31 -7.65
CA SER A 137 -14.72 3.29 -6.99
C SER A 137 -14.07 2.89 -5.67
N ALA A 138 -14.79 2.96 -4.55
CA ALA A 138 -14.28 2.53 -3.25
C ALA A 138 -14.51 1.04 -3.04
N MET A 139 -13.50 0.35 -2.54
CA MET A 139 -13.57 -1.03 -2.10
C MET A 139 -13.31 -1.09 -0.59
N PRO A 140 -14.27 -1.57 0.22
CA PRO A 140 -14.10 -1.71 1.65
C PRO A 140 -12.89 -2.57 2.01
N SER A 141 -12.13 -2.12 2.99
CA SER A 141 -10.94 -2.80 3.44
C SER A 141 -10.83 -2.81 4.96
N TRP A 142 -10.07 -3.76 5.49
CA TRP A 142 -10.06 -4.10 6.90
C TRP A 142 -8.65 -4.37 7.40
N PHE A 143 -8.37 -3.95 8.63
CA PHE A 143 -7.28 -4.52 9.39
C PHE A 143 -7.76 -5.75 10.14
N LEU A 144 -7.14 -6.88 9.86
CA LEU A 144 -7.30 -8.12 10.61
C LEU A 144 -6.11 -8.26 11.56
N ARG A 145 -6.37 -8.54 12.85
CA ARG A 145 -5.32 -8.73 13.85
C ARG A 145 -5.44 -10.10 14.48
N ILE A 146 -4.35 -10.86 14.44
CA ILE A 146 -4.23 -12.15 15.12
C ILE A 146 -3.36 -11.96 16.36
N PRO A 147 -3.89 -12.05 17.59
CA PRO A 147 -3.11 -11.98 18.80
C PRO A 147 -2.32 -13.26 19.05
N ASN A 148 -1.23 -13.12 19.79
CA ASN A 148 -0.40 -14.22 20.24
C ASN A 148 -1.01 -14.90 21.48
N ILE A 149 -2.15 -15.56 21.34
CA ILE A 149 -2.81 -16.31 22.42
C ILE A 149 -2.67 -17.80 22.11
N PRO A 150 -1.78 -18.54 22.79
CA PRO A 150 -1.41 -19.92 22.43
C PRO A 150 -2.60 -20.88 22.29
N PHE A 151 -3.49 -20.90 23.28
CA PHE A 151 -4.62 -21.85 23.31
C PHE A 151 -5.75 -21.52 22.34
N VAL A 152 -5.80 -20.32 21.79
CA VAL A 152 -6.89 -19.83 20.94
C VAL A 152 -6.53 -19.87 19.46
N ARG A 153 -5.24 -20.06 19.11
CA ARG A 153 -4.75 -20.04 17.73
C ARG A 153 -5.47 -21.01 16.79
N GLN A 154 -5.81 -22.18 17.27
CA GLN A 154 -6.50 -23.20 16.47
C GLN A 154 -7.91 -22.79 16.01
N PHE A 155 -8.54 -21.83 16.69
CA PHE A 155 -9.88 -21.36 16.36
C PHE A 155 -9.89 -20.27 15.28
N TYR A 156 -8.69 -19.76 14.92
CA TYR A 156 -8.56 -18.67 13.96
C TYR A 156 -8.58 -19.09 12.50
N PHE A 157 -8.48 -20.38 12.25
CA PHE A 157 -8.39 -20.92 10.90
C PHE A 157 -9.69 -21.60 10.49
N ALA A 158 -10.16 -21.28 9.29
CA ALA A 158 -11.28 -22.00 8.70
C ALA A 158 -10.87 -23.45 8.40
N LYS A 159 -11.80 -24.39 8.62
CA LYS A 159 -11.56 -25.81 8.30
C LYS A 159 -11.42 -26.07 6.79
N ARG A 160 -11.98 -25.20 5.96
CA ARG A 160 -11.90 -25.28 4.50
C ARG A 160 -11.56 -23.88 3.94
N PRO A 161 -10.54 -23.75 3.11
CA PRO A 161 -10.32 -22.54 2.35
C PRO A 161 -11.47 -22.34 1.37
N GLY A 162 -11.88 -21.08 1.17
CA GLY A 162 -12.80 -20.74 0.08
C GLY A 162 -12.16 -21.06 -1.28
N GLN A 163 -12.99 -21.35 -2.29
CA GLN A 163 -12.51 -21.46 -3.67
C GLN A 163 -11.83 -20.15 -4.08
N ASN A 164 -10.70 -20.25 -4.77
CA ASN A 164 -10.09 -19.09 -5.43
C ASN A 164 -11.04 -18.63 -6.54
N ASP A 165 -11.50 -17.39 -6.47
CA ASP A 165 -12.18 -16.75 -7.58
C ASP A 165 -11.18 -16.55 -8.72
N GLN A 166 -11.43 -17.22 -9.85
CA GLN A 166 -10.54 -17.17 -11.02
C GLN A 166 -10.42 -15.77 -11.63
N ASP A 167 -11.36 -14.88 -11.34
CA ASP A 167 -11.40 -13.50 -11.85
C ASP A 167 -10.82 -12.46 -10.86
N ALA A 168 -9.99 -12.87 -9.90
CA ALA A 168 -9.40 -11.96 -8.94
C ALA A 168 -8.13 -11.29 -9.50
N CYS A 169 -8.08 -9.96 -9.42
CA CYS A 169 -6.86 -9.21 -9.66
C CYS A 169 -5.96 -9.29 -8.43
N ILE A 170 -4.73 -9.76 -8.60
CA ILE A 170 -3.76 -9.94 -7.52
C ILE A 170 -2.45 -9.23 -7.87
N ILE A 171 -1.83 -8.61 -6.88
CA ILE A 171 -0.48 -8.05 -7.05
C ILE A 171 0.52 -9.20 -7.32
N ASN A 172 1.54 -8.96 -8.12
CA ASN A 172 2.66 -9.89 -8.28
C ASN A 172 3.51 -9.89 -7.00
N GLU A 173 3.07 -10.66 -6.01
CA GLU A 173 3.65 -10.65 -4.67
C GLU A 173 5.10 -11.10 -4.62
N GLU A 174 5.52 -12.03 -5.49
CA GLU A 174 6.91 -12.49 -5.55
C GLU A 174 7.84 -11.34 -5.94
N GLN A 175 7.50 -10.61 -7.00
CA GLN A 175 8.24 -9.45 -7.46
C GLN A 175 8.32 -8.35 -6.40
N VAL A 176 7.19 -8.03 -5.75
CA VAL A 176 7.15 -7.03 -4.68
C VAL A 176 7.97 -7.48 -3.47
N LYS A 177 7.88 -8.74 -3.07
CA LYS A 177 8.68 -9.31 -1.98
C LYS A 177 10.18 -9.16 -2.24
N GLU A 178 10.64 -9.56 -3.42
CA GLU A 178 12.06 -9.49 -3.80
C GLU A 178 12.55 -8.04 -3.81
N HIS A 179 11.79 -7.15 -4.42
CA HIS A 179 12.13 -5.72 -4.44
C HIS A 179 12.26 -5.15 -3.04
N LYS A 180 11.23 -5.34 -2.19
CA LYS A 180 11.23 -4.80 -0.82
C LYS A 180 12.28 -5.44 0.08
N ALA A 181 12.56 -6.73 -0.09
CA ALA A 181 13.63 -7.41 0.66
C ALA A 181 15.02 -6.88 0.28
N THR A 182 15.23 -6.54 -1.00
CA THR A 182 16.48 -5.94 -1.49
C THR A 182 16.61 -4.48 -1.02
N GLN A 183 15.54 -3.71 -1.13
CA GLN A 183 15.54 -2.28 -0.78
C GLN A 183 15.63 -2.04 0.74
N PHE A 184 15.01 -2.89 1.56
CA PHE A 184 14.93 -2.75 3.02
C PHE A 184 15.31 -4.04 3.77
N PRO A 185 16.54 -4.55 3.62
CA PRO A 185 16.91 -5.89 4.11
C PRO A 185 16.83 -6.05 5.63
N SER A 186 17.02 -4.97 6.37
CA SER A 186 16.91 -4.99 7.84
C SER A 186 15.45 -4.95 8.34
N ALA A 187 14.55 -4.32 7.59
CA ALA A 187 13.17 -4.09 7.98
C ALA A 187 12.24 -5.22 7.55
N VAL A 188 12.45 -5.79 6.36
CA VAL A 188 11.63 -6.86 5.81
C VAL A 188 12.05 -8.20 6.38
N LYS A 189 11.07 -8.98 6.82
CA LYS A 189 11.25 -10.36 7.32
C LYS A 189 10.43 -11.30 6.46
N VAL A 190 11.07 -12.36 5.97
CA VAL A 190 10.42 -13.42 5.20
C VAL A 190 10.37 -14.70 6.05
N VAL A 191 9.21 -15.30 6.16
CA VAL A 191 9.01 -16.59 6.84
C VAL A 191 8.53 -17.60 5.81
N LYS A 192 9.16 -18.78 5.77
CA LYS A 192 8.84 -19.84 4.80
C LYS A 192 8.41 -21.12 5.50
N VAL A 193 7.48 -21.84 4.89
CA VAL A 193 7.03 -23.20 5.25
C VAL A 193 6.77 -23.93 3.94
N ASN A 194 7.54 -24.98 3.66
CA ASN A 194 7.52 -25.64 2.34
C ASN A 194 7.72 -24.60 1.22
N GLU A 195 6.87 -24.64 0.19
CA GLU A 195 6.84 -23.65 -0.91
C GLU A 195 6.03 -22.39 -0.56
N SER A 196 5.37 -22.37 0.61
CA SER A 196 4.60 -21.22 1.07
C SER A 196 5.50 -20.22 1.77
N TRP A 197 5.19 -18.94 1.61
CA TRP A 197 5.91 -17.85 2.29
C TRP A 197 4.98 -16.70 2.69
N LEU A 198 5.43 -15.98 3.69
CA LEU A 198 4.83 -14.74 4.15
C LEU A 198 5.94 -13.75 4.43
N TRP A 199 5.81 -12.51 3.93
CA TRP A 199 6.74 -11.45 4.25
C TRP A 199 6.03 -10.27 4.93
N GLY A 200 6.80 -9.50 5.67
CA GLY A 200 6.27 -8.34 6.36
C GLY A 200 7.33 -7.57 7.12
N LYS A 201 6.87 -6.60 7.90
CA LYS A 201 7.71 -5.70 8.69
C LYS A 201 7.38 -5.79 10.17
N LEU A 202 8.41 -5.78 11.00
CA LEU A 202 8.27 -5.66 12.45
C LEU A 202 8.16 -4.19 12.82
N ILE A 203 7.08 -3.81 13.49
CA ILE A 203 6.82 -2.45 13.94
C ILE A 203 6.54 -2.44 15.44
N ILE A 204 7.11 -1.48 16.15
CA ILE A 204 6.80 -1.25 17.55
C ILE A 204 5.75 -0.13 17.64
N LYS A 205 4.55 -0.49 18.06
CA LYS A 205 3.50 0.50 18.37
C LYS A 205 3.60 0.90 19.84
N VAL A 206 3.50 2.19 20.11
CA VAL A 206 3.36 2.68 21.47
C VAL A 206 1.88 2.97 21.74
N LYS A 207 1.32 2.32 22.77
CA LYS A 207 -0.06 2.54 23.20
C LYS A 207 -0.07 2.66 24.73
N PHE A 208 -0.54 3.79 25.25
CA PHE A 208 -0.52 4.09 26.69
C PHE A 208 0.88 3.92 27.33
N GLY A 209 1.94 4.35 26.63
CA GLY A 209 3.33 4.19 27.07
C GLY A 209 3.91 2.77 26.92
N ILE A 210 3.11 1.77 26.55
CA ILE A 210 3.56 0.39 26.39
C ILE A 210 3.99 0.14 24.95
N LYS A 211 5.21 -0.39 24.79
CA LYS A 211 5.75 -0.80 23.48
C LYS A 211 5.18 -2.17 23.09
N VAL A 212 4.40 -2.21 22.01
CA VAL A 212 3.75 -3.42 21.52
C VAL A 212 4.37 -3.79 20.17
N PRO A 213 5.18 -4.86 20.08
CA PRO A 213 5.69 -5.33 18.80
C PRO A 213 4.58 -6.00 17.99
N VAL A 214 4.44 -5.55 16.74
CA VAL A 214 3.43 -6.01 15.77
C VAL A 214 4.12 -6.42 14.49
N PHE A 215 3.77 -7.57 13.95
CA PHE A 215 4.19 -7.99 12.63
C PHE A 215 3.13 -7.58 11.60
N TYR A 216 3.48 -6.66 10.72
CA TYR A 216 2.65 -6.25 9.60
C TYR A 216 2.94 -7.13 8.40
N VAL A 217 1.94 -7.83 7.93
CA VAL A 217 2.04 -8.67 6.74
C VAL A 217 2.02 -7.80 5.51
N GLY A 218 3.06 -7.94 4.68
CA GLY A 218 3.20 -7.27 3.40
C GLY A 218 2.62 -8.07 2.25
N GLY A 219 2.82 -9.39 2.28
CA GLY A 219 2.31 -10.31 1.29
C GLY A 219 2.39 -11.75 1.76
N ILE A 220 1.66 -12.63 1.11
CA ILE A 220 1.59 -14.05 1.41
C ILE A 220 1.38 -14.85 0.13
N HIS A 221 2.15 -15.92 0.00
CA HIS A 221 1.93 -16.97 -0.99
C HIS A 221 1.67 -18.29 -0.25
N LEU A 222 0.57 -18.94 -0.57
CA LEU A 222 0.22 -20.24 -0.02
C LEU A 222 0.18 -21.28 -1.13
N ALA A 223 1.18 -22.17 -1.18
CA ALA A 223 1.16 -23.35 -2.02
C ALA A 223 0.05 -24.32 -1.52
N GLU A 224 -0.09 -24.42 -0.20
CA GLU A 224 -1.20 -25.13 0.44
C GLU A 224 -1.85 -24.31 1.55
N PRO A 225 -3.18 -24.27 1.64
CA PRO A 225 -3.89 -23.51 2.68
C PRO A 225 -3.53 -23.88 4.13
N LYS A 226 -3.14 -25.13 4.37
CA LYS A 226 -2.71 -25.61 5.69
C LYS A 226 -1.44 -24.92 6.20
N ASP A 227 -0.56 -24.48 5.30
CA ASP A 227 0.72 -23.85 5.64
C ASP A 227 0.55 -22.49 6.34
N LEU A 228 -0.61 -21.83 6.17
CA LEU A 228 -0.90 -20.57 6.84
C LEU A 228 -0.74 -20.65 8.36
N LYS A 229 -1.22 -21.72 8.96
CA LYS A 229 -1.12 -21.95 10.41
C LYS A 229 0.33 -22.02 10.86
N ASP A 230 1.17 -22.71 10.11
CA ASP A 230 2.58 -22.89 10.43
C ASP A 230 3.37 -21.62 10.19
N LEU A 231 3.09 -20.87 9.12
CA LEU A 231 3.67 -19.54 8.88
C LEU A 231 3.39 -18.59 10.05
N ILE A 232 2.14 -18.49 10.48
CA ILE A 232 1.72 -17.65 11.61
C ILE A 232 2.39 -18.10 12.92
N SER A 233 2.48 -19.41 13.16
CA SER A 233 3.13 -19.96 14.34
C SER A 233 4.62 -19.63 14.35
N ARG A 234 5.30 -19.72 13.22
CA ARG A 234 6.71 -19.32 13.08
C ARG A 234 6.93 -17.84 13.37
N ILE A 235 6.06 -16.96 12.85
CA ILE A 235 6.17 -15.53 13.15
C ILE A 235 6.11 -15.26 14.64
N PHE A 236 5.15 -15.84 15.34
CA PHE A 236 5.04 -15.68 16.79
C PHE A 236 6.23 -16.23 17.56
N LYS A 237 6.77 -17.37 17.12
CA LYS A 237 7.92 -18.02 17.75
C LYS A 237 9.21 -17.21 17.58
N PHE A 238 9.49 -16.76 16.34
CA PHE A 238 10.78 -16.14 16.02
C PHE A 238 10.82 -14.64 16.26
N HIS A 239 9.69 -13.94 16.10
CA HIS A 239 9.66 -12.48 16.20
C HIS A 239 9.06 -11.96 17.52
N LYS A 240 8.58 -12.85 18.41
CA LYS A 240 8.05 -12.48 19.75
C LYS A 240 7.04 -11.33 19.71
N VAL A 241 6.17 -11.32 18.71
CA VAL A 241 5.18 -10.26 18.52
C VAL A 241 3.89 -10.54 19.30
N PHE A 242 3.18 -9.48 19.69
CA PHE A 242 1.86 -9.57 20.33
C PHE A 242 0.75 -9.78 19.31
N PHE A 243 0.90 -9.20 18.13
CA PHE A 243 -0.08 -9.30 17.05
C PHE A 243 0.60 -9.52 15.72
N ILE A 244 -0.08 -10.28 14.84
CA ILE A 244 0.13 -10.23 13.41
C ILE A 244 -1.02 -9.40 12.84
N GLN A 245 -0.72 -8.41 12.02
CA GLN A 245 -1.71 -7.55 11.39
C GLN A 245 -1.68 -7.72 9.88
N PHE A 246 -2.84 -8.05 9.33
CA PHE A 246 -3.08 -8.09 7.89
C PHE A 246 -3.91 -6.89 7.49
N PHE A 247 -3.69 -6.42 6.29
CA PHE A 247 -4.57 -5.51 5.60
C PHE A 247 -5.22 -6.28 4.45
N SER A 248 -6.53 -6.23 4.34
CA SER A 248 -7.27 -6.99 3.35
C SER A 248 -8.53 -6.25 2.93
N CYS A 249 -9.03 -6.53 1.73
CA CYS A 249 -10.30 -6.03 1.24
C CYS A 249 -11.38 -7.14 1.32
N ASP A 250 -12.65 -6.77 1.21
CA ASP A 250 -13.77 -7.72 1.36
C ASP A 250 -13.74 -8.84 0.32
N SER A 251 -13.23 -8.59 -0.86
CA SER A 251 -13.12 -9.56 -1.95
C SER A 251 -11.94 -10.52 -1.84
N ASN A 252 -11.09 -10.38 -0.82
CA ASN A 252 -9.91 -11.23 -0.68
C ASN A 252 -10.29 -12.63 -0.15
N SER A 253 -9.98 -13.66 -0.92
CA SER A 253 -10.22 -15.07 -0.56
C SER A 253 -9.55 -15.47 0.77
N PHE A 254 -8.45 -14.80 1.14
CA PHE A 254 -7.76 -14.99 2.41
C PHE A 254 -8.66 -14.71 3.62
N ASN A 255 -9.63 -13.80 3.50
CA ASN A 255 -10.60 -13.51 4.57
C ASN A 255 -11.40 -14.75 4.99
N ASN A 256 -11.61 -15.67 4.05
CA ASN A 256 -12.35 -16.91 4.30
C ASN A 256 -11.53 -17.94 5.09
N MET A 257 -10.21 -17.81 5.12
CA MET A 257 -9.31 -18.67 5.89
C MET A 257 -9.19 -18.26 7.35
N LEU A 258 -9.54 -17.01 7.67
CA LEU A 258 -9.43 -16.45 9.02
C LEU A 258 -10.82 -16.23 9.61
N LYS A 259 -11.18 -16.96 10.66
CA LYS A 259 -12.44 -16.81 11.39
C LYS A 259 -12.31 -15.91 12.61
N GLY A 260 -13.36 -15.15 12.89
CA GLY A 260 -13.62 -14.62 14.24
C GLY A 260 -12.89 -13.33 14.64
N TRP A 261 -12.27 -12.61 13.72
CA TRP A 261 -11.46 -11.46 14.08
C TRP A 261 -12.20 -10.13 13.96
N LYS A 262 -11.86 -9.23 14.89
CA LYS A 262 -12.39 -7.87 14.87
C LYS A 262 -11.83 -7.14 13.64
N ARG A 263 -12.67 -6.92 12.67
CA ARG A 263 -12.41 -6.08 11.52
C ARG A 263 -12.54 -4.62 11.95
N SER A 264 -11.53 -3.79 11.69
CA SER A 264 -11.63 -2.35 11.88
C SER A 264 -11.53 -1.66 10.53
N LYS A 265 -12.61 -1.05 10.07
CA LYS A 265 -12.64 -0.25 8.85
C LYS A 265 -12.05 1.13 9.15
N LEU A 266 -10.78 1.33 8.83
CA LEU A 266 -10.09 2.63 8.99
C LEU A 266 -9.63 3.23 7.68
N ILE A 267 -9.54 2.41 6.63
CA ILE A 267 -9.03 2.81 5.32
C ILE A 267 -9.82 2.10 4.23
N GLU A 268 -9.78 2.65 3.03
CA GLU A 268 -10.45 2.13 1.86
C GLU A 268 -9.48 2.06 0.68
N PHE A 269 -9.62 1.04 -0.15
CA PHE A 269 -9.08 1.04 -1.49
C PHE A 269 -9.98 1.86 -2.40
N ASN A 270 -9.37 2.71 -3.20
CA ASN A 270 -10.06 3.50 -4.20
C ASN A 270 -9.40 3.24 -5.56
N PHE A 271 -10.19 2.84 -6.55
CA PHE A 271 -9.72 2.48 -7.89
C PHE A 271 -10.31 3.39 -8.94
N TYR A 272 -9.46 3.79 -9.90
CA TYR A 272 -9.86 4.46 -11.12
C TYR A 272 -9.33 3.68 -12.32
N TYR A 273 -10.23 3.09 -13.10
CA TYR A 273 -9.89 2.25 -14.25
C TYR A 273 -9.58 3.11 -15.45
N LEU A 274 -8.44 2.87 -16.12
CA LEU A 274 -7.92 3.65 -17.23
C LEU A 274 -8.08 2.91 -18.57
N ASN A 275 -7.43 1.74 -18.66
CA ASN A 275 -7.34 0.95 -19.88
C ASN A 275 -7.76 -0.52 -19.66
N MET A 276 -8.59 -0.78 -18.67
CA MET A 276 -9.16 -2.10 -18.42
C MET A 276 -10.58 -1.99 -17.85
N PRO A 277 -11.45 -3.01 -18.00
CA PRO A 277 -12.73 -3.05 -17.30
C PRO A 277 -12.53 -3.19 -15.79
N ALA A 278 -13.53 -2.78 -15.01
CA ALA A 278 -13.51 -2.97 -13.58
C ALA A 278 -13.45 -4.47 -13.23
N PHE A 279 -12.53 -4.87 -12.35
CA PHE A 279 -12.48 -6.23 -11.84
C PHE A 279 -13.49 -6.42 -10.68
N LYS A 280 -13.98 -7.64 -10.53
CA LYS A 280 -14.97 -7.97 -9.48
C LYS A 280 -14.31 -8.18 -8.12
N HIS A 281 -13.15 -8.79 -8.12
CA HIS A 281 -12.42 -9.16 -6.92
C HIS A 281 -10.99 -8.65 -6.97
N PHE A 282 -10.48 -8.24 -5.82
CA PHE A 282 -9.14 -7.73 -5.67
C PHE A 282 -8.48 -8.41 -4.47
N ASN A 283 -7.48 -9.23 -4.75
CA ASN A 283 -6.70 -9.92 -3.74
C ASN A 283 -5.35 -9.22 -3.58
N MET A 284 -5.29 -8.29 -2.68
CA MET A 284 -4.06 -7.59 -2.35
C MET A 284 -3.89 -7.55 -0.84
N MET A 285 -2.71 -7.94 -0.39
CA MET A 285 -2.19 -7.55 0.91
C MET A 285 -1.21 -6.43 0.68
N ILE A 286 -1.46 -5.31 1.32
CA ILE A 286 -0.54 -4.20 1.22
C ILE A 286 0.46 -4.31 2.34
N GLY A 287 1.71 -4.41 1.96
CA GLY A 287 2.80 -4.23 2.88
C GLY A 287 2.76 -2.85 3.49
N PRO A 288 2.99 -2.73 4.81
CA PRO A 288 3.07 -1.45 5.49
C PRO A 288 4.21 -0.57 4.99
N LEU A 289 4.98 -1.04 4.03
CA LEU A 289 6.15 -0.36 3.49
C LEU A 289 5.78 0.80 2.55
N ASP A 290 4.56 0.81 2.05
CA ASP A 290 4.07 1.85 1.13
C ASP A 290 3.20 2.90 1.83
N VAL A 291 2.93 2.74 3.13
CA VAL A 291 1.95 3.56 3.86
C VAL A 291 2.56 4.36 5.02
N PHE A 292 3.82 4.06 5.42
CA PHE A 292 4.47 4.75 6.55
C PHE A 292 5.98 4.83 6.38
#